data_b0b0bde38ba6cd29abb83a4acec6d902
#
_entry.id   b0b0bde38ba6cd29abb83a4acec6d902
#
_cell.length_a   1.000
_cell.length_b   1.000
_cell.length_c   1.000
_cell.angle_alpha   90.00
_cell.angle_beta   90.00
_cell.angle_gamma   90.00
#
_symmetry.space_group_name_H-M   'P 1'
#
loop_
_entity.id
_entity.type
_entity.pdbx_description
1 polymer ?
#
loop_
_entity_poly.entity_id
_entity_poly.type
_entity_poly.pdbx_seq_one_letter_code
_entity_poly.pdbx_strand_id
1 'polypeptide(L)'
;MGKIIVLEDNTLFAEIVCRWLQREGWKTETVTNISRAKKMMEKADADDIVLADLRLPDGESTALLEWMRKNEMEQAFIVMTDYAEVHTAVSAMK
;
A
#
# COMPACT_ATOMS: atom_id res chain seq x y z
N MET A 1 12.28 10.58 -8.29
CA MET A 1 10.95 10.85 -7.75
C MET A 1 10.18 9.55 -7.60
N GLY A 2 9.60 9.33 -6.45
CA GLY A 2 8.95 8.08 -6.12
C GLY A 2 7.62 7.88 -6.83
N LYS A 3 7.20 6.62 -6.89
CA LYS A 3 5.87 6.26 -7.36
C LYS A 3 4.99 5.85 -6.19
N ILE A 4 3.69 5.76 -6.43
CA ILE A 4 2.74 5.22 -5.45
C ILE A 4 2.40 3.80 -5.86
N ILE A 5 2.63 2.86 -4.95
CA ILE A 5 2.27 1.46 -5.12
C ILE A 5 0.90 1.28 -4.49
N VAL A 6 -0.10 0.99 -5.32
CA VAL A 6 -1.49 0.82 -4.88
C VAL A 6 -1.75 -0.66 -4.68
N LEU A 7 -1.91 -1.04 -3.42
CA LEU A 7 -2.17 -2.42 -3.00
C LEU A 7 -3.66 -2.58 -2.78
N GLU A 8 -4.35 -3.14 -3.75
CA GLU A 8 -5.80 -3.27 -3.78
C GLU A 8 -6.22 -4.44 -4.67
N ASP A 9 -7.03 -5.34 -4.14
CA ASP A 9 -7.50 -6.51 -4.90
C ASP A 9 -8.72 -6.21 -5.78
N ASN A 10 -9.48 -5.17 -5.47
CA ASN A 10 -10.55 -4.71 -6.35
C ASN A 10 -9.95 -3.88 -7.48
N THR A 11 -9.82 -4.50 -8.66
CA THR A 11 -9.12 -3.86 -9.78
C THR A 11 -9.79 -2.60 -10.28
N LEU A 12 -11.13 -2.55 -10.24
CA LEU A 12 -11.86 -1.35 -10.64
C LEU A 12 -11.59 -0.19 -9.70
N PHE A 13 -11.63 -0.43 -8.40
CA PHE A 13 -11.32 0.60 -7.40
C PHE A 13 -9.88 1.06 -7.51
N ALA A 14 -8.94 0.14 -7.70
CA ALA A 14 -7.54 0.46 -7.90
C ALA A 14 -7.33 1.38 -9.11
N GLU A 15 -8.05 1.10 -10.20
CA GLU A 15 -7.98 1.92 -11.40
C GLU A 15 -8.46 3.35 -11.14
N ILE A 16 -9.55 3.50 -10.40
CA ILE A 16 -10.08 4.82 -10.05
C ILE A 16 -9.08 5.60 -9.22
N VAL A 17 -8.49 4.96 -8.21
CA VAL A 17 -7.47 5.58 -7.34
C VAL A 17 -6.26 6.00 -8.17
N CYS A 18 -5.78 5.12 -9.05
CA CYS A 18 -4.62 5.42 -9.89
C CYS A 18 -4.88 6.61 -10.81
N ARG A 19 -6.06 6.71 -11.40
CA ARG A 19 -6.41 7.86 -12.25
C ARG A 19 -6.37 9.16 -11.47
N TRP A 20 -6.87 9.14 -10.25
CA TRP A 20 -6.87 10.29 -9.37
C TRP A 20 -5.44 10.75 -9.07
N LEU A 21 -4.59 9.79 -8.68
CA LEU A 21 -3.20 10.07 -8.37
C LEU A 21 -2.43 10.57 -9.58
N GLN A 22 -2.68 10.00 -10.75
CA GLN A 22 -2.04 10.40 -11.99
C GLN A 22 -2.40 11.83 -12.39
N ARG A 23 -3.63 12.27 -12.11
CA ARG A 23 -4.03 13.66 -12.32
C ARG A 23 -3.22 14.63 -11.48
N GLU A 24 -2.79 14.18 -10.29
CA GLU A 24 -1.95 14.98 -9.40
C GLU A 24 -0.46 14.86 -9.74
N GLY A 25 -0.12 14.17 -10.81
CA GLY A 25 1.26 14.04 -11.27
C GLY A 25 2.03 12.84 -10.75
N TRP A 26 1.37 11.93 -10.03
CA TRP A 26 2.02 10.74 -9.49
C TRP A 26 2.12 9.62 -10.51
N LYS A 27 3.23 8.90 -10.50
CA LYS A 27 3.32 7.60 -11.17
C LYS A 27 2.75 6.55 -10.23
N THR A 28 2.08 5.56 -10.78
CA THR A 28 1.43 4.51 -9.99
C THR A 28 1.76 3.12 -10.52
N GLU A 29 1.82 2.16 -9.61
CA GLU A 29 1.82 0.73 -9.93
C GLU A 29 0.78 0.08 -9.05
N THR A 30 0.13 -0.96 -9.55
CA THR A 30 -0.88 -1.70 -8.79
C THR A 30 -0.38 -3.09 -8.46
N VAL A 31 -0.79 -3.58 -7.31
CA VAL A 31 -0.52 -4.94 -6.86
C VAL A 31 -1.73 -5.42 -6.06
N THR A 32 -2.05 -6.71 -6.14
CA THR A 32 -3.34 -7.22 -5.68
C THR A 32 -3.29 -8.01 -4.39
N ASN A 33 -2.11 -8.34 -3.89
CA ASN A 33 -1.98 -9.10 -2.64
C ASN A 33 -0.65 -8.81 -1.96
N ILE A 34 -0.53 -9.21 -0.71
CA ILE A 34 0.64 -8.93 0.12
C ILE A 34 1.88 -9.64 -0.40
N SER A 35 1.74 -10.87 -0.83
CA SER A 35 2.87 -11.67 -1.34
C SER A 35 3.55 -10.98 -2.53
N ARG A 36 2.76 -10.48 -3.47
CA ARG A 36 3.28 -9.74 -4.62
C ARG A 36 3.83 -8.38 -4.23
N ALA A 37 3.19 -7.74 -3.27
CA ALA A 37 3.68 -6.46 -2.75
C ALA A 37 5.07 -6.60 -2.14
N LYS A 38 5.34 -7.68 -1.40
CA LYS A 38 6.67 -7.94 -0.84
C LYS A 38 7.73 -8.02 -1.93
N LYS A 39 7.44 -8.72 -3.02
CA LYS A 39 8.37 -8.83 -4.16
C LYS A 39 8.64 -7.46 -4.79
N MET A 40 7.59 -6.66 -4.93
CA MET A 40 7.71 -5.32 -5.48
C MET A 40 8.54 -4.42 -4.57
N MET A 41 8.35 -4.53 -3.26
CA MET A 41 9.08 -3.72 -2.28
C MET A 41 10.57 -4.04 -2.24
N GLU A 42 10.98 -5.24 -2.59
CA GLU A 42 12.39 -5.59 -2.67
C GLU A 42 13.15 -4.75 -3.69
N LYS A 43 12.45 -4.22 -4.69
CA LYS A 43 13.01 -3.39 -5.76
C LYS A 43 12.56 -1.93 -5.69
N ALA A 44 11.85 -1.56 -4.65
CA ALA A 44 11.29 -0.22 -4.53
C ALA A 44 12.36 0.79 -4.14
N ASP A 45 12.16 2.03 -4.59
CA ASP A 45 13.01 3.14 -4.21
C ASP A 45 12.62 3.67 -2.82
N ALA A 46 13.55 4.31 -2.15
CA ALA A 46 13.33 4.83 -0.80
C ALA A 46 12.20 5.88 -0.74
N ASP A 47 11.94 6.57 -1.82
CA ASP A 47 10.90 7.60 -1.91
C ASP A 47 9.57 7.09 -2.48
N ASP A 48 9.44 5.78 -2.73
CA ASP A 48 8.16 5.19 -3.10
C ASP A 48 7.20 5.19 -1.91
N ILE A 49 5.90 5.25 -2.20
CA ILE A 49 4.85 5.29 -1.19
C ILE A 49 3.94 4.09 -1.40
N VAL A 50 3.59 3.40 -0.32
CA VAL A 50 2.60 2.32 -0.37
C VAL A 50 1.25 2.89 0.05
N LEU A 51 0.25 2.72 -0.80
CA LEU A 51 -1.13 3.06 -0.52
C LEU A 51 -1.94 1.76 -0.57
N ALA A 52 -2.36 1.27 0.58
CA ALA A 52 -2.89 -0.09 0.70
C ALA A 52 -4.27 -0.13 1.31
N ASP A 53 -5.14 -0.98 0.75
CA ASP A 53 -6.36 -1.38 1.43
C ASP A 53 -5.97 -2.19 2.67
N LEU A 54 -6.76 -2.12 3.73
CA LEU A 54 -6.47 -2.85 4.96
C LEU A 54 -6.60 -4.36 4.74
N ARG A 55 -7.65 -4.79 4.07
CA ARG A 55 -7.97 -6.22 3.90
C ARG A 55 -7.70 -6.68 2.48
N LEU A 56 -6.91 -7.74 2.38
CA LEU A 56 -6.48 -8.32 1.12
C LEU A 56 -6.74 -9.83 1.14
N PRO A 57 -6.72 -10.51 -0.02
CA PRO A 57 -6.98 -11.96 -0.07
C PRO A 57 -6.08 -12.79 0.83
N ASP A 58 -4.86 -12.37 1.05
CA ASP A 58 -3.86 -13.10 1.82
C ASP A 58 -3.52 -12.46 3.17
N GLY A 59 -4.37 -11.57 3.67
CA GLY A 59 -4.22 -11.02 5.01
C GLY A 59 -4.48 -9.53 5.10
N GLU A 60 -4.07 -8.92 6.20
CA GLU A 60 -4.18 -7.48 6.39
C GLU A 60 -2.88 -6.79 5.98
N SER A 61 -3.00 -5.62 5.36
CA SER A 61 -1.84 -4.88 4.86
C SER A 61 -0.88 -4.43 5.96
N THR A 62 -1.32 -4.39 7.21
CA THR A 62 -0.43 -4.12 8.35
C THR A 62 0.67 -5.18 8.47
N ALA A 63 0.42 -6.41 8.02
CA ALA A 63 1.46 -7.44 7.96
C ALA A 63 2.59 -7.05 6.99
N LEU A 64 2.25 -6.41 5.88
CA LEU A 64 3.24 -5.88 4.96
C LEU A 64 4.06 -4.78 5.62
N LEU A 65 3.40 -3.87 6.33
CA LEU A 65 4.09 -2.80 7.04
C LEU A 65 5.08 -3.36 8.07
N GLU A 66 4.66 -4.35 8.87
CA GLU A 66 5.56 -5.00 9.83
C GLU A 66 6.76 -5.64 9.14
N TRP A 67 6.52 -6.35 8.06
CA TRP A 67 7.59 -6.98 7.28
C TRP A 67 8.56 -5.91 6.72
N MET A 68 8.02 -4.81 6.20
CA MET A 68 8.85 -3.71 5.70
C MET A 68 9.75 -3.14 6.79
N ARG A 69 9.21 -2.89 7.97
CA ARG A 69 9.99 -2.30 9.08
C ARG A 69 11.04 -3.27 9.60
N LYS A 70 10.74 -4.57 9.65
CA LYS A 70 11.73 -5.59 10.02
C LYS A 70 12.88 -5.66 9.02
N ASN A 71 12.63 -5.33 7.78
CA ASN A 71 13.65 -5.32 6.73
C ASN A 71 14.24 -3.93 6.48
N GLU A 72 14.05 -3.03 7.44
CA GLU A 72 14.61 -1.67 7.41
C GLU A 72 14.17 -0.85 6.20
N MET A 73 13.00 -1.14 5.66
CA MET A 73 12.37 -0.37 4.60
C MET A 73 11.55 0.75 5.23
N GLU A 74 11.83 1.99 4.85
CA GLU A 74 11.25 3.17 5.49
C GLU A 74 10.25 3.93 4.61
N GLN A 75 9.82 3.34 3.51
CA GLN A 75 8.83 3.97 2.63
C GLN A 75 7.57 4.33 3.42
N ALA A 76 6.94 5.44 3.06
CA ALA A 76 5.68 5.85 3.65
C ALA A 76 4.61 4.81 3.35
N PHE A 77 3.74 4.54 4.33
CA PHE A 77 2.69 3.54 4.23
C PHE A 77 1.37 4.18 4.65
N ILE A 78 0.41 4.21 3.73
CA ILE A 78 -0.89 4.83 3.94
C ILE A 78 -1.97 3.76 3.77
N VAL A 79 -2.89 3.67 4.73
CA VAL A 79 -3.98 2.70 4.68
C VAL A 79 -5.25 3.37 4.14
N MET A 80 -5.83 2.78 3.10
CA MET A 80 -7.14 3.16 2.58
C MET A 80 -8.21 2.29 3.24
N THR A 81 -9.15 2.89 3.96
CA THR A 81 -10.15 2.10 4.65
C THR A 81 -11.30 2.98 5.15
N ASP A 82 -12.38 2.37 5.66
CA ASP A 82 -13.46 3.12 6.29
C ASP A 82 -13.06 3.55 7.71
N TYR A 83 -13.93 4.34 8.35
CA TYR A 83 -13.63 4.92 9.66
C TYR A 83 -13.29 3.87 10.72
N ALA A 84 -14.05 2.79 10.80
CA ALA A 84 -13.82 1.75 11.80
C ALA A 84 -12.48 1.03 11.55
N GLU A 85 -12.16 0.76 10.30
CA GLU A 85 -10.90 0.10 9.93
C GLU A 85 -9.69 1.01 10.13
N VAL A 86 -9.84 2.33 9.94
CA VAL A 86 -8.76 3.29 10.24
C VAL A 86 -8.36 3.18 11.70
N HIS A 87 -9.33 3.13 12.61
CA HIS A 87 -9.05 3.00 14.04
C HIS A 87 -8.27 1.71 14.33
N THR A 88 -8.69 0.60 13.74
CA THR A 88 -8.03 -0.69 13.89
C THR A 88 -6.60 -0.65 13.34
N ALA A 89 -6.40 -0.08 12.15
CA ALA A 89 -5.09 0.03 11.52
C ALA A 89 -4.13 0.87 12.36
N VAL A 90 -4.58 2.00 12.88
CA VAL A 90 -3.76 2.86 13.76
C VAL A 90 -3.35 2.11 15.02
N SER A 91 -4.26 1.34 15.62
CA SER A 91 -3.94 0.53 16.79
C SER A 91 -2.90 -0.54 16.48
N ALA A 92 -2.99 -1.18 15.32
CA ALA A 92 -2.05 -2.22 14.90
C ALA A 92 -0.64 -1.66 14.61
N MET A 93 -0.56 -0.40 14.19
CA MET A 93 0.72 0.24 13.85
C MET A 93 1.47 0.76 15.07
N LYS A 94 0.83 0.85 16.20
CA LYS A 94 1.44 1.28 17.46
C LYS A 94 2.16 0.13 18.14
#